data_1c1c1d8e62f73731044e1e1a58e875bc
#
_entry.id   1c1c1d8e62f73731044e1e1a58e875bc
#
_cell.length_a   1.000
_cell.length_b   1.000
_cell.length_c   1.000
_cell.angle_alpha   90.00
_cell.angle_beta   90.00
_cell.angle_gamma   90.00
#
_symmetry.space_group_name_H-M   'P 1'
#
loop_
_entity.id
_entity.type
_entity.pdbx_description
1 polymer ?
#
loop_
_entity_poly.entity_id
_entity_poly.type
_entity_poly.pdbx_seq_one_letter_code
_entity_poly.pdbx_strand_id
1 'polypeptide(L)' 'MVLYGRRGCHLCDVAREQVARACAAAGTGWREVDVDDDAELVARYSDLVPVVTVDGRHHAHWRVSEQDLLTALAAR' A
#
# COMPACT_ATOMS: atom_id res chain seq x y z
N MET A 1 0.73 -8.43 -0.94
CA MET A 1 0.88 -6.96 -0.80
C MET A 1 -0.28 -6.41 0.01
N VAL A 2 -0.01 -5.52 0.93
CA VAL A 2 -1.03 -4.86 1.73
C VAL A 2 -0.89 -3.35 1.59
N LEU A 3 -2.01 -2.68 1.33
CA LEU A 3 -2.10 -1.23 1.32
C LEU A 3 -2.81 -0.79 2.60
N TYR A 4 -2.12 -0.01 3.42
CA TYR A 4 -2.68 0.60 4.62
C TYR A 4 -3.06 2.03 4.29
N GLY A 5 -4.32 2.37 4.45
CA GLY A 5 -4.84 3.68 4.09
C GLY A 5 -5.89 4.18 5.07
N ARG A 6 -6.56 5.23 4.67
CA ARG A 6 -7.57 5.89 5.49
C ARG A 6 -8.62 6.51 4.57
N ARG A 7 -9.85 6.60 5.04
CA ARG A 7 -10.93 7.25 4.30
C ARG A 7 -10.64 8.74 4.17
N GLY A 8 -11.02 9.32 3.03
CA GLY A 8 -10.84 10.74 2.78
C GLY A 8 -9.39 11.15 2.50
N CYS A 9 -8.53 10.19 2.23
CA CYS A 9 -7.12 10.43 1.94
C CYS A 9 -6.90 10.37 0.42
N HIS A 10 -6.59 11.52 -0.18
CA HIS A 10 -6.39 11.60 -1.63
C HIS A 10 -5.19 10.76 -2.08
N LEU A 11 -4.09 10.82 -1.35
CA LEU A 11 -2.89 10.01 -1.68
C LEU A 11 -3.16 8.52 -1.54
N CYS A 12 -4.04 8.13 -0.63
CA CYS A 12 -4.46 6.73 -0.49
C CYS A 12 -5.24 6.27 -1.71
N ASP A 13 -6.08 7.14 -2.28
CA ASP A 13 -6.83 6.83 -3.50
C ASP A 13 -5.89 6.63 -4.68
N VAL A 14 -4.89 7.49 -4.82
CA VAL A 14 -3.87 7.37 -5.86
C VAL A 14 -3.07 6.08 -5.68
N ALA A 15 -2.65 5.79 -4.44
CA ALA A 15 -1.90 4.58 -4.13
C ALA A 15 -2.71 3.30 -4.47
N ARG A 16 -4.01 3.31 -4.20
CA ARG A 16 -4.88 2.18 -4.51
C ARG A 16 -4.87 1.85 -5.99
N GLU A 17 -4.92 2.86 -6.85
CA GLU A 17 -4.84 2.65 -8.30
C GLU A 17 -3.49 2.06 -8.71
N GLN A 18 -2.41 2.57 -8.13
CA GLN A 18 -1.06 2.09 -8.45
C GLN A 18 -0.89 0.62 -8.02
N VAL A 19 -1.35 0.29 -6.82
CA VAL A 19 -1.29 -1.08 -6.30
C VAL A 19 -2.12 -2.03 -7.16
N ALA A 20 -3.34 -1.62 -7.51
CA ALA A 20 -4.22 -2.45 -8.32
C ALA A 20 -3.59 -2.76 -9.68
N ARG A 21 -2.99 -1.78 -10.33
CA ARG A 21 -2.34 -1.96 -11.64
C ARG A 21 -1.12 -2.85 -11.54
N ALA A 22 -0.28 -2.62 -10.55
CA ALA A 22 0.94 -3.41 -10.36
C ALA A 22 0.60 -4.88 -10.08
N CYS A 23 -0.35 -5.12 -9.19
CA CYS A 23 -0.74 -6.48 -8.83
C CYS A 23 -1.43 -7.20 -9.99
N ALA A 24 -2.25 -6.49 -10.78
CA ALA A 24 -2.86 -7.07 -11.97
C ALA A 24 -1.80 -7.48 -12.99
N ALA A 25 -0.81 -6.62 -13.22
CA ALA A 25 0.27 -6.89 -14.16
C ALA A 25 1.16 -8.05 -13.69
N ALA A 26 1.39 -8.16 -12.39
CA ALA A 26 2.23 -9.22 -11.80
C ALA A 26 1.46 -10.52 -11.54
N GLY A 27 0.14 -10.52 -11.70
CA GLY A 27 -0.68 -11.70 -11.44
C GLY A 27 -0.75 -12.07 -9.96
N THR A 28 -0.66 -11.09 -9.06
CA THR A 28 -0.69 -11.32 -7.63
C THR A 28 -1.89 -10.62 -6.97
N GLY A 29 -2.32 -11.13 -5.83
CA GLY A 29 -3.37 -10.52 -5.06
C GLY A 29 -2.87 -9.43 -4.11
N TRP A 30 -3.80 -8.64 -3.59
CA TRP A 30 -3.50 -7.63 -2.59
C TRP A 30 -4.76 -7.34 -1.77
N ARG A 31 -4.57 -6.71 -0.63
CA ARG A 31 -5.69 -6.27 0.19
C ARG A 31 -5.44 -4.88 0.74
N GLU A 32 -6.52 -4.22 1.09
CA GLU A 32 -6.47 -2.89 1.70
C GLU A 32 -6.95 -2.98 3.14
N VAL A 33 -6.26 -2.26 4.02
CA VAL A 33 -6.59 -2.19 5.44
C VAL A 33 -6.76 -0.72 5.82
N ASP A 34 -7.86 -0.39 6.50
CA ASP A 34 -8.06 0.95 7.03
C ASP A 34 -7.37 1.03 8.40
N VAL A 35 -6.40 1.93 8.53
CA VAL A 35 -5.63 2.05 9.78
C VAL A 35 -6.51 2.47 10.97
N ASP A 36 -7.61 3.15 10.71
CA ASP A 36 -8.51 3.60 11.76
C ASP A 36 -9.32 2.46 12.40
N ASP A 37 -9.28 1.27 11.81
CA ASP A 37 -9.94 0.08 12.38
C ASP A 37 -9.14 -0.56 13.51
N ASP A 38 -7.89 -0.14 13.73
CA ASP A 38 -7.01 -0.74 14.73
C ASP A 38 -6.09 0.32 15.34
N ALA A 39 -6.17 0.49 16.67
CA ALA A 39 -5.39 1.50 17.37
C ALA A 39 -3.87 1.31 17.19
N GLU A 40 -3.42 0.07 17.07
CA GLU A 40 -2.00 -0.21 16.81
C GLU A 40 -1.56 0.28 15.43
N LEU A 41 -2.42 0.13 14.44
CA LEU A 41 -2.14 0.62 13.09
C LEU A 41 -2.13 2.14 13.05
N VAL A 42 -3.04 2.79 13.79
CA VAL A 42 -3.03 4.26 13.91
C VAL A 42 -1.70 4.71 14.50
N ALA A 43 -1.26 4.09 15.59
CA ALA A 43 -0.01 4.46 16.23
C ALA A 43 1.20 4.27 15.31
N ARG A 44 1.17 3.24 14.46
CA ARG A 44 2.28 2.90 13.59
C ARG A 44 2.29 3.71 12.29
N TYR A 45 1.13 3.91 11.67
CA TYR A 45 1.06 4.39 10.29
C TYR A 45 0.29 5.69 10.09
N SER A 46 -0.32 6.27 11.13
CA SER A 46 -1.21 7.43 10.97
C SER A 46 -0.62 8.57 10.14
N ASP A 47 0.65 8.89 10.37
CA ASP A 47 1.33 9.98 9.68
C ASP A 47 1.99 9.55 8.36
N LEU A 48 1.92 8.27 8.04
CA LEU A 48 2.62 7.70 6.90
C LEU A 48 1.69 7.21 5.79
N VAL A 49 0.38 7.18 6.03
CA VAL A 49 -0.56 6.66 5.02
C VAL A 49 -0.49 7.47 3.72
N PRO A 50 -0.58 6.83 2.57
CA PRO A 50 -0.68 5.39 2.37
C PRO A 50 0.65 4.66 2.61
N VAL A 51 0.57 3.47 3.22
CA VAL A 51 1.74 2.60 3.42
C VAL A 51 1.50 1.31 2.64
N VAL A 52 2.50 0.88 1.89
CA VAL A 52 2.46 -0.40 1.19
C VAL A 52 3.52 -1.31 1.75
N THR A 53 3.11 -2.54 2.09
CA THR A 53 4.04 -3.60 2.48
C THR A 53 4.02 -4.70 1.43
N VAL A 54 5.19 -5.29 1.18
CA VAL A 54 5.36 -6.44 0.30
C VAL A 54 5.97 -7.56 1.13
N ASP A 55 5.24 -8.67 1.23
CA ASP A 55 5.65 -9.82 2.05
C ASP A 55 5.97 -9.43 3.49
N GLY A 56 5.16 -8.53 4.06
CA GLY A 56 5.30 -8.06 5.43
C GLY A 56 6.37 -7.00 5.66
N ARG A 57 7.05 -6.56 4.62
CA ARG A 57 8.09 -5.53 4.71
C ARG A 57 7.57 -4.19 4.20
N HIS A 58 7.88 -3.13 4.93
CA HIS A 58 7.57 -1.75 4.49
C HIS A 58 8.29 -1.48 3.16
N HIS A 59 7.50 -1.16 2.14
CA HIS A 59 8.04 -0.86 0.81
C HIS A 59 8.02 0.65 0.54
N ALA A 60 6.90 1.30 0.78
CA ALA A 60 6.73 2.71 0.46
C ALA A 60 5.65 3.33 1.33
N HIS A 61 5.71 4.67 1.45
CA HIS A 61 4.67 5.44 2.10
C HIS A 61 4.51 6.79 1.38
N TRP A 62 3.37 7.45 1.58
CA TRP A 62 2.96 8.72 0.97
C TRP A 62 2.76 8.59 -0.53
N ARG A 63 3.83 8.45 -1.30
CA ARG A 63 3.77 8.31 -2.76
C ARG A 63 4.15 6.89 -3.15
N VAL A 64 3.29 6.29 -3.95
CA VAL A 64 3.43 4.90 -4.36
C VAL A 64 3.41 4.86 -5.89
N SER A 65 4.41 4.23 -6.48
CA SER A 65 4.59 4.14 -7.92
C SER A 65 4.35 2.72 -8.41
N GLU A 66 3.54 2.57 -9.44
CA GLU A 66 3.32 1.29 -10.09
C GLU A 66 4.63 0.64 -10.51
N GLN A 67 5.54 1.42 -11.08
CA GLN A 67 6.84 0.91 -11.55
C GLN A 67 7.67 0.35 -10.40
N ASP A 68 7.74 1.07 -9.28
CA ASP A 68 8.50 0.62 -8.11
C ASP A 68 7.88 -0.63 -7.50
N LEU A 69 6.54 -0.72 -7.50
CA LEU A 69 5.85 -1.90 -7.02
C LEU A 69 6.13 -3.11 -7.89
N LEU A 70 6.14 -2.95 -9.20
CA LEU A 70 6.48 -4.02 -10.13
C LEU A 70 7.90 -4.52 -9.92
N THR A 71 8.84 -3.62 -9.70
CA THR A 71 10.22 -3.96 -9.39
C THR A 71 10.30 -4.78 -8.11
N ALA A 72 9.60 -4.35 -7.05
CA ALA A 72 9.60 -5.06 -5.77
C ALA A 72 8.96 -6.45 -5.89
N LEU A 73 7.87 -6.57 -6.65
CA LEU A 73 7.19 -7.85 -6.86
C LEU A 73 8.06 -8.82 -7.67
N ALA A 74 8.82 -8.32 -8.63
CA ALA A 74 9.71 -9.14 -9.43
C ALA A 74 10.93 -9.63 -8.63
N ALA A 75 11.31 -8.93 -7.59
CA ALA A 75 12.50 -9.24 -6.79
C ALA A 75 12.24 -10.24 -5.66
N ARG A 76 10.99 -10.58 -5.39
CA ARG A 76 10.66 -11.49 -4.29
C ARG A 76 10.73 -12.97 -4.69
#